data_e34ae25b26c690511cdc541b21391c94
#
_entry.id   e34ae25b26c690511cdc541b21391c94
#
_cell.length_a   1.000
_cell.length_b   1.000
_cell.length_c   1.000
_cell.angle_alpha   90.00
_cell.angle_beta   90.00
_cell.angle_gamma   90.00
#
_symmetry.space_group_name_H-M   'P 1'
#
loop_
_entity.id
_entity.type
_entity.pdbx_description
1 polymer ?
#
loop_
_entity_poly.entity_id
_entity_poly.type
_entity_poly.pdbx_seq_one_letter_code
_entity_poly.pdbx_strand_id
1 'polypeptide(L)'
;MLALLDAAENGLTIPQLESKLNIRHSQIEKVLKLLLVETPSPVSKRGTCWFANPIDYVPNQAKVEQLTRLRRVEQDRMRDYLHSRECLMRFLSHELDDPTDQPCGRCAVCVGHPLISESYADELAIQAAGFLRRLDQVIEPRKLWPSDTLVTAHGWRGRISLNLQAEEGRALCLWGDAGWGTLVKRGKQVDGHFDDALVQAMTDLIRVRWQPTPTPTWITCVPSGNHPGLVRDVAQRLADTLRIPFVPVVRRVRATAPQKTMQNSAQQARNLAGAFVVDPWPRMAGPVLLVDDMVDSQWTFTIIAALLRAAGSGPVFPVALAQVLS
;
A
#
# COMPACT_ATOMS: atom_id res chain seq x y z
N MET A 1 24.02 4.91 2.54
CA MET A 1 23.52 5.49 3.80
C MET A 1 24.63 6.15 4.59
N LEU A 2 25.76 5.45 4.90
CA LEU A 2 26.90 6.05 5.62
C LEU A 2 27.42 7.31 4.92
N ALA A 3 27.64 7.29 3.62
CA ALA A 3 28.08 8.46 2.87
C ALA A 3 27.12 9.68 2.95
N LEU A 4 25.82 9.45 3.14
CA LEU A 4 24.87 10.54 3.37
C LEU A 4 24.96 11.11 4.78
N LEU A 5 25.25 10.27 5.77
CA LEU A 5 25.46 10.72 7.14
C LEU A 5 26.78 11.46 7.29
N ASP A 6 27.82 10.99 6.62
CA ASP A 6 29.15 11.62 6.59
C ASP A 6 29.13 13.03 5.97
N ALA A 7 28.37 13.18 4.90
CA ALA A 7 28.18 14.49 4.24
C ALA A 7 27.29 15.48 5.01
N ALA A 8 26.71 15.06 6.15
CA ALA A 8 25.74 15.87 6.90
C ALA A 8 26.32 16.31 8.25
N GLU A 9 26.84 17.53 8.30
CA GLU A 9 27.45 18.11 9.52
C GLU A 9 26.55 18.04 10.76
N ASN A 10 25.25 18.23 10.60
CA ASN A 10 24.25 18.21 11.69
C ASN A 10 23.56 16.86 11.87
N GLY A 11 24.06 15.80 11.22
CA GLY A 11 23.42 14.51 11.18
C GLY A 11 22.09 14.51 10.40
N LEU A 12 21.46 13.34 10.29
CA LEU A 12 20.18 13.18 9.57
C LEU A 12 19.17 12.42 10.44
N THR A 13 17.93 12.87 10.41
CA THR A 13 16.78 12.12 10.94
C THR A 13 16.35 11.02 9.97
N ILE A 14 15.61 10.00 10.43
CA ILE A 14 15.07 8.95 9.55
C ILE A 14 14.22 9.55 8.41
N PRO A 15 13.29 10.50 8.62
CA PRO A 15 12.56 11.13 7.52
C PRO A 15 13.46 11.83 6.49
N GLN A 16 14.56 12.44 6.90
CA GLN A 16 15.54 13.01 5.97
C GLN A 16 16.28 11.94 5.17
N LEU A 17 16.61 10.80 5.79
CA LEU A 17 17.17 9.64 5.09
C LEU A 17 16.16 9.06 4.08
N GLU A 18 14.89 8.90 4.45
CA GLU A 18 13.82 8.46 3.54
C GLU A 18 13.66 9.38 2.33
N SER A 19 13.83 10.68 2.53
CA SER A 19 13.78 11.65 1.42
C SER A 19 14.92 11.48 0.42
N LYS A 20 16.06 10.92 0.82
CA LYS A 20 17.25 10.73 0.00
C LYS A 20 17.39 9.28 -0.51
N LEU A 21 16.82 8.30 0.18
CA LEU A 21 16.95 6.87 -0.09
C LEU A 21 15.60 6.24 -0.41
N ASN A 22 15.54 5.45 -1.47
CA ASN A 22 14.36 4.64 -1.77
C ASN A 22 14.40 3.31 -1.01
N ILE A 23 14.32 3.38 0.31
CA ILE A 23 14.37 2.26 1.25
C ILE A 23 13.22 2.42 2.24
N ARG A 24 12.62 1.31 2.67
CA ARG A 24 11.52 1.33 3.65
C ARG A 24 11.99 1.87 5.00
N HIS A 25 11.14 2.61 5.69
CA HIS A 25 11.39 3.13 7.03
C HIS A 25 11.97 2.08 7.97
N SER A 26 11.30 0.93 8.08
CA SER A 26 11.72 -0.18 8.95
C SER A 26 13.09 -0.76 8.57
N GLN A 27 13.47 -0.73 7.29
CA GLN A 27 14.78 -1.19 6.85
C GLN A 27 15.88 -0.19 7.19
N ILE A 28 15.62 1.12 7.02
CA ILE A 28 16.56 2.17 7.46
C ILE A 28 16.81 2.03 8.96
N GLU A 29 15.76 1.90 9.76
CA GLU A 29 15.86 1.72 11.21
C GLU A 29 16.67 0.46 11.61
N LYS A 30 16.37 -0.67 10.96
CA LYS A 30 17.09 -1.93 11.20
C LYS A 30 18.58 -1.81 10.88
N VAL A 31 18.92 -1.23 9.73
CA VAL A 31 20.31 -1.05 9.33
C VAL A 31 21.04 -0.12 10.27
N LEU A 32 20.44 1.01 10.67
CA LEU A 32 21.04 1.93 11.64
C LEU A 32 21.26 1.26 13.01
N LYS A 33 20.30 0.45 13.48
CA LYS A 33 20.45 -0.32 14.72
C LYS A 33 21.55 -1.38 14.62
N LEU A 34 21.67 -2.06 13.49
CA LEU A 34 22.75 -3.03 13.25
C LEU A 34 24.12 -2.33 13.25
N LEU A 35 24.26 -1.20 12.58
CA LEU A 35 25.50 -0.43 12.56
C LEU A 35 25.87 0.12 13.94
N LEU A 36 24.87 0.46 14.76
CA LEU A 36 25.11 0.99 16.12
C LEU A 36 25.76 -0.02 17.05
N VAL A 37 25.52 -1.32 16.88
CA VAL A 37 26.07 -2.40 17.72
C VAL A 37 27.38 -3.00 17.18
N GLU A 38 27.85 -2.54 16.03
CA GLU A 38 29.17 -2.94 15.51
C GLU A 38 30.31 -2.36 16.39
N THR A 39 31.46 -3.03 16.41
CA THR A 39 32.60 -2.59 17.19
C THR A 39 33.87 -2.50 16.30
N PRO A 40 34.35 -1.28 16.02
CA PRO A 40 33.83 0.03 16.42
C PRO A 40 32.58 0.40 15.67
N SER A 41 31.67 1.14 16.33
CA SER A 41 30.38 1.56 15.67
C SER A 41 30.61 2.63 14.62
N PRO A 42 30.19 2.42 13.37
CA PRO A 42 30.32 3.42 12.31
C PRO A 42 29.25 4.55 12.38
N VAL A 43 28.28 4.44 13.29
CA VAL A 43 27.26 5.45 13.48
C VAL A 43 27.06 5.77 14.96
N SER A 44 26.55 6.97 15.23
CA SER A 44 26.09 7.37 16.55
C SER A 44 24.73 8.04 16.46
N LYS A 45 23.95 8.01 17.54
CA LYS A 45 22.64 8.62 17.64
C LYS A 45 22.64 9.69 18.72
N ARG A 46 22.18 10.90 18.39
CA ARG A 46 21.98 12.00 19.36
C ARG A 46 20.55 12.54 19.19
N GLY A 47 19.70 12.31 20.17
CA GLY A 47 18.27 12.62 20.07
C GLY A 47 17.61 11.85 18.91
N THR A 48 17.06 12.57 17.94
CA THR A 48 16.43 12.00 16.73
C THR A 48 17.39 11.88 15.54
N CYS A 49 18.60 12.47 15.63
CA CYS A 49 19.58 12.55 14.55
C CYS A 49 20.60 11.41 14.63
N TRP A 50 20.97 10.91 13.46
CA TRP A 50 22.02 9.93 13.25
C TRP A 50 23.22 10.59 12.58
N PHE A 51 24.43 10.21 13.01
CA PHE A 51 25.70 10.74 12.56
C PHE A 51 26.60 9.60 12.10
N ALA A 52 27.43 9.83 11.10
CA ALA A 52 28.55 8.96 10.82
C ALA A 52 29.65 9.21 11.86
N ASN A 53 30.31 8.15 12.35
CA ASN A 53 31.55 8.25 13.11
C ASN A 53 32.73 8.16 12.13
N PRO A 54 33.89 8.81 12.42
CA PRO A 54 35.06 8.83 11.55
C PRO A 54 35.79 7.48 11.58
N ILE A 55 35.15 6.46 11.06
CA ILE A 55 35.62 5.07 11.02
C ILE A 55 35.50 4.57 9.60
N ASP A 56 36.57 3.99 9.10
CA ASP A 56 36.56 3.31 7.79
C ASP A 56 35.87 1.95 7.93
N TYR A 57 34.55 1.98 7.79
CA TYR A 57 33.69 0.80 7.99
C TYR A 57 33.61 -0.05 6.74
N VAL A 58 34.11 -1.26 6.86
CA VAL A 58 33.97 -2.32 5.85
C VAL A 58 33.00 -3.38 6.39
N PRO A 59 31.87 -3.64 5.72
CA PRO A 59 30.93 -4.69 6.11
C PRO A 59 31.62 -6.06 6.18
N ASN A 60 31.39 -6.82 7.24
CA ASN A 60 31.89 -8.20 7.35
C ASN A 60 31.05 -9.11 6.43
N GLN A 61 31.44 -9.18 5.15
CA GLN A 61 30.76 -9.96 4.13
C GLN A 61 30.67 -11.45 4.50
N ALA A 62 31.75 -12.02 5.06
CA ALA A 62 31.80 -13.42 5.47
C ALA A 62 30.72 -13.73 6.54
N LYS A 63 30.55 -12.86 7.53
CA LYS A 63 29.51 -12.99 8.57
C LYS A 63 28.10 -12.91 7.94
N VAL A 64 27.88 -11.98 7.00
CA VAL A 64 26.59 -11.85 6.30
C VAL A 64 26.26 -13.11 5.49
N GLU A 65 27.25 -13.64 4.77
CA GLU A 65 27.09 -14.87 3.99
C GLU A 65 26.83 -16.09 4.88
N GLN A 66 27.55 -16.20 6.01
CA GLN A 66 27.32 -17.26 6.98
C GLN A 66 25.91 -17.23 7.56
N LEU A 67 25.45 -16.06 8.02
CA LEU A 67 24.09 -15.89 8.53
C LEU A 67 23.03 -16.18 7.45
N THR A 68 23.28 -15.75 6.22
CA THR A 68 22.36 -16.01 5.10
C THR A 68 22.27 -17.50 4.80
N ARG A 69 23.39 -18.23 4.82
CA ARG A 69 23.41 -19.70 4.67
C ARG A 69 22.64 -20.39 5.80
N LEU A 70 22.86 -19.96 7.04
CA LEU A 70 22.14 -20.51 8.20
C LEU A 70 20.61 -20.34 8.04
N ARG A 71 20.18 -19.13 7.68
CA ARG A 71 18.74 -18.85 7.46
C ARG A 71 18.13 -19.67 6.31
N ARG A 72 18.91 -19.94 5.27
CA ARG A 72 18.47 -20.82 4.18
C ARG A 72 18.30 -22.27 4.66
N VAL A 73 19.24 -22.78 5.44
CA VAL A 73 19.14 -24.11 6.03
C VAL A 73 17.90 -24.22 6.93
N GLU A 74 17.67 -23.24 7.81
CA GLU A 74 16.46 -23.19 8.65
C GLU A 74 15.17 -23.18 7.80
N GLN A 75 15.16 -22.41 6.70
CA GLN A 75 14.02 -22.38 5.79
C GLN A 75 13.80 -23.71 5.07
N ASP A 76 14.85 -24.39 4.65
CA ASP A 76 14.76 -25.70 4.02
C ASP A 76 14.24 -26.75 5.02
N ARG A 77 14.69 -26.71 6.28
CA ARG A 77 14.13 -27.57 7.35
C ARG A 77 12.63 -27.34 7.58
N MET A 78 12.17 -26.08 7.50
CA MET A 78 10.72 -25.80 7.55
C MET A 78 9.97 -26.38 6.36
N ARG A 79 10.58 -26.39 5.17
CA ARG A 79 9.99 -27.06 3.99
C ARG A 79 9.97 -28.58 4.17
N ASP A 80 11.05 -29.17 4.70
CA ASP A 80 11.08 -30.60 5.02
C ASP A 80 9.98 -30.98 5.99
N TYR A 81 9.73 -30.17 7.02
CA TYR A 81 8.63 -30.34 7.95
C TYR A 81 7.26 -30.39 7.25
N LEU A 82 6.98 -29.44 6.32
CA LEU A 82 5.72 -29.38 5.58
C LEU A 82 5.49 -30.61 4.69
N HIS A 83 6.56 -31.23 4.22
CA HIS A 83 6.50 -32.41 3.33
C HIS A 83 6.86 -33.73 4.04
N SER A 84 7.08 -33.66 5.35
CA SER A 84 7.48 -34.85 6.12
C SER A 84 6.41 -35.94 6.08
N ARG A 85 6.89 -37.17 5.92
CA ARG A 85 6.07 -38.39 6.07
C ARG A 85 6.29 -39.08 7.43
N GLU A 86 7.13 -38.49 8.27
CA GLU A 86 7.36 -38.88 9.64
C GLU A 86 6.47 -38.13 10.61
N CYS A 87 6.34 -38.64 11.84
CA CYS A 87 5.60 -37.95 12.88
C CYS A 87 6.05 -36.48 13.01
N LEU A 88 5.14 -35.54 12.79
CA LEU A 88 5.46 -34.10 12.79
C LEU A 88 5.99 -33.61 14.16
N MET A 89 5.48 -34.19 15.26
CA MET A 89 5.98 -33.85 16.59
C MET A 89 7.40 -34.39 16.83
N ARG A 90 7.69 -35.61 16.38
CA ARG A 90 9.05 -36.15 16.44
C ARG A 90 10.03 -35.31 15.63
N PHE A 91 9.65 -34.89 14.44
CA PHE A 91 10.46 -33.98 13.64
C PHE A 91 10.81 -32.71 14.42
N LEU A 92 9.80 -32.06 15.02
CA LEU A 92 10.02 -30.83 15.82
C LEU A 92 10.87 -31.09 17.08
N SER A 93 10.66 -32.22 17.77
CA SER A 93 11.46 -32.59 18.93
C SER A 93 12.94 -32.72 18.56
N HIS A 94 13.25 -33.40 17.45
CA HIS A 94 14.64 -33.53 16.97
C HIS A 94 15.27 -32.17 16.61
N GLU A 95 14.51 -31.25 16.01
CA GLU A 95 15.02 -29.89 15.70
C GLU A 95 15.26 -29.05 16.96
N LEU A 96 14.71 -29.46 18.11
CA LEU A 96 14.91 -28.83 19.41
C LEU A 96 15.87 -29.61 20.33
N ASP A 97 16.67 -30.52 19.75
CA ASP A 97 17.61 -31.40 20.48
C ASP A 97 16.93 -32.28 21.54
N ASP A 98 15.62 -32.53 21.41
CA ASP A 98 14.91 -33.47 22.28
C ASP A 98 15.08 -34.89 21.74
N PRO A 99 15.64 -35.84 22.55
CA PRO A 99 15.87 -37.20 22.12
C PRO A 99 14.63 -38.05 22.01
N THR A 100 13.43 -37.49 22.20
CA THR A 100 12.16 -38.24 22.14
C THR A 100 11.94 -38.77 20.74
N ASP A 101 12.01 -40.11 20.58
CA ASP A 101 11.88 -40.80 19.28
C ASP A 101 10.54 -41.49 19.09
N GLN A 102 9.56 -41.22 19.95
CA GLN A 102 8.23 -41.86 19.88
C GLN A 102 7.28 -41.05 19.00
N PRO A 103 6.51 -41.72 18.11
CA PRO A 103 5.42 -41.08 17.37
C PRO A 103 4.37 -40.52 18.33
N CYS A 104 3.86 -39.34 18.07
CA CYS A 104 2.86 -38.68 18.94
C CYS A 104 1.46 -39.30 18.87
N GLY A 105 1.17 -40.13 17.85
CA GLY A 105 -0.12 -40.77 17.63
C GLY A 105 -1.27 -39.82 17.23
N ARG A 106 -1.07 -38.52 17.19
CA ARG A 106 -2.15 -37.51 17.02
C ARG A 106 -1.92 -36.46 15.95
N CYS A 107 -0.77 -36.37 15.31
CA CYS A 107 -0.55 -35.46 14.17
C CYS A 107 -1.15 -36.08 12.89
N ALA A 108 -1.34 -35.26 11.86
CA ALA A 108 -1.93 -35.68 10.58
C ALA A 108 -1.23 -36.91 9.97
N VAL A 109 0.11 -36.95 10.08
CA VAL A 109 0.90 -38.10 9.58
C VAL A 109 0.65 -39.36 10.40
N CYS A 110 0.57 -39.27 11.73
CA CYS A 110 0.30 -40.44 12.59
C CYS A 110 -1.09 -40.99 12.41
N VAL A 111 -2.10 -40.15 12.20
CA VAL A 111 -3.50 -40.58 12.00
C VAL A 111 -3.82 -40.88 10.53
N GLY A 112 -2.93 -40.49 9.60
CA GLY A 112 -3.05 -40.81 8.17
C GLY A 112 -4.05 -39.97 7.40
N HIS A 113 -4.53 -38.86 8.00
CA HIS A 113 -5.45 -37.91 7.34
C HIS A 113 -5.30 -36.51 7.91
N PRO A 114 -5.71 -35.44 7.18
CA PRO A 114 -5.75 -34.09 7.69
C PRO A 114 -6.57 -33.98 8.99
N LEU A 115 -6.07 -33.23 9.99
CA LEU A 115 -6.77 -33.02 11.28
C LEU A 115 -7.95 -32.05 11.15
N ILE A 116 -7.93 -31.22 10.14
CA ILE A 116 -8.99 -30.26 9.80
C ILE A 116 -9.48 -30.60 8.40
N SER A 117 -10.78 -30.61 8.19
CA SER A 117 -11.34 -30.80 6.86
C SER A 117 -10.81 -29.79 5.87
N GLU A 118 -10.29 -30.24 4.74
CA GLU A 118 -9.86 -29.38 3.63
C GLU A 118 -11.03 -29.06 2.68
N SER A 119 -12.17 -29.70 2.86
CA SER A 119 -13.40 -29.45 2.13
C SER A 119 -14.36 -28.60 2.93
N TYR A 120 -15.07 -27.74 2.25
CA TYR A 120 -16.15 -26.90 2.80
C TYR A 120 -17.36 -26.98 1.86
N ALA A 121 -18.55 -26.75 2.41
CA ALA A 121 -19.77 -26.73 1.61
C ALA A 121 -19.79 -25.49 0.70
N ASP A 122 -20.25 -25.65 -0.54
CA ASP A 122 -20.35 -24.55 -1.52
C ASP A 122 -21.22 -23.42 -0.98
N GLU A 123 -22.27 -23.71 -0.21
CA GLU A 123 -23.13 -22.73 0.42
C GLU A 123 -22.36 -21.84 1.39
N LEU A 124 -21.39 -22.39 2.14
CA LEU A 124 -20.54 -21.62 3.05
C LEU A 124 -19.61 -20.67 2.29
N ALA A 125 -19.05 -21.13 1.16
CA ALA A 125 -18.24 -20.30 0.29
C ALA A 125 -19.03 -19.12 -0.30
N ILE A 126 -20.27 -19.39 -0.76
CA ILE A 126 -21.19 -18.37 -1.28
C ILE A 126 -21.55 -17.35 -0.18
N GLN A 127 -21.85 -17.83 1.04
CA GLN A 127 -22.13 -16.95 2.17
C GLN A 127 -20.93 -16.08 2.55
N ALA A 128 -19.72 -16.66 2.58
CA ALA A 128 -18.49 -15.93 2.86
C ALA A 128 -18.19 -14.85 1.81
N ALA A 129 -18.33 -15.20 0.51
CA ALA A 129 -18.19 -14.22 -0.57
C ALA A 129 -19.26 -13.12 -0.49
N GLY A 130 -20.50 -13.47 -0.17
CA GLY A 130 -21.60 -12.54 0.05
C GLY A 130 -21.37 -11.60 1.25
N PHE A 131 -20.73 -12.10 2.31
CA PHE A 131 -20.31 -11.30 3.45
C PHE A 131 -19.22 -10.30 3.04
N LEU A 132 -18.15 -10.74 2.35
CA LEU A 132 -17.08 -9.89 1.87
C LEU A 132 -17.56 -8.78 0.92
N ARG A 133 -18.57 -9.08 0.09
CA ARG A 133 -19.19 -8.09 -0.82
C ARG A 133 -19.92 -6.94 -0.10
N ARG A 134 -20.26 -7.11 1.16
CA ARG A 134 -20.89 -6.07 2.00
C ARG A 134 -19.91 -5.21 2.76
N LEU A 135 -18.64 -5.62 2.82
CA LEU A 135 -17.57 -4.86 3.47
C LEU A 135 -16.97 -3.87 2.48
N ASP A 136 -16.71 -2.68 2.95
CA ASP A 136 -15.90 -1.68 2.27
C ASP A 136 -14.70 -1.29 3.13
N GLN A 137 -13.72 -0.65 2.52
CA GLN A 137 -12.50 -0.24 3.18
C GLN A 137 -12.47 1.28 3.31
N VAL A 138 -12.12 1.77 4.49
CA VAL A 138 -11.98 3.20 4.75
C VAL A 138 -10.66 3.70 4.14
N ILE A 139 -10.73 4.77 3.36
CA ILE A 139 -9.55 5.50 2.87
C ILE A 139 -9.39 6.73 3.76
N GLU A 140 -8.54 6.60 4.78
CA GLU A 140 -8.26 7.71 5.71
C GLU A 140 -7.51 8.84 5.03
N PRO A 141 -7.93 10.10 5.18
CA PRO A 141 -7.19 11.23 4.60
C PRO A 141 -5.83 11.42 5.27
N ARG A 142 -4.78 11.64 4.47
CA ARG A 142 -3.47 11.99 5.01
C ARG A 142 -3.50 13.38 5.65
N LYS A 143 -2.79 13.51 6.78
CA LYS A 143 -2.75 14.74 7.60
C LYS A 143 -1.43 15.50 7.47
N LEU A 144 -0.38 14.86 6.94
CA LEU A 144 0.97 15.42 6.84
C LEU A 144 1.56 15.18 5.46
N TRP A 145 2.25 16.20 4.93
CA TRP A 145 3.11 16.06 3.77
C TRP A 145 4.40 15.31 4.16
N PRO A 146 4.98 14.50 3.28
CA PRO A 146 6.19 13.74 3.61
C PRO A 146 7.40 14.67 3.47
N SER A 147 7.94 15.16 4.58
CA SER A 147 9.08 16.08 4.60
C SER A 147 8.98 17.23 3.56
N ASP A 148 10.10 17.74 3.07
CA ASP A 148 10.12 18.85 2.09
C ASP A 148 9.99 18.40 0.62
N THR A 149 9.53 17.18 0.39
CA THR A 149 9.52 16.54 -0.94
C THR A 149 8.67 17.29 -1.97
N LEU A 150 7.59 17.95 -1.54
CA LEU A 150 6.63 18.64 -2.40
C LEU A 150 6.81 20.17 -2.42
N VAL A 151 7.79 20.71 -1.68
CA VAL A 151 8.00 22.16 -1.58
C VAL A 151 8.33 22.76 -2.94
N THR A 152 9.22 22.15 -3.71
CA THR A 152 9.65 22.68 -5.01
C THR A 152 8.52 22.69 -6.04
N ALA A 153 7.66 21.67 -6.03
CA ALA A 153 6.59 21.55 -7.03
C ALA A 153 5.32 22.33 -6.66
N HIS A 154 5.01 22.45 -5.37
CA HIS A 154 3.71 22.94 -4.90
C HIS A 154 3.80 23.88 -3.69
N GLY A 155 4.98 24.10 -3.09
CA GLY A 155 5.14 24.84 -1.84
C GLY A 155 4.58 24.10 -0.60
N TRP A 156 4.21 22.83 -0.72
CA TRP A 156 3.54 22.06 0.34
C TRP A 156 4.53 21.41 1.30
N ARG A 157 4.36 21.68 2.60
CA ARG A 157 5.16 21.11 3.68
C ARG A 157 4.38 21.04 4.99
N GLY A 158 4.82 20.19 5.90
CA GLY A 158 4.24 20.05 7.24
C GLY A 158 2.80 19.50 7.21
N ARG A 159 1.91 20.09 7.96
CA ARG A 159 0.50 19.66 8.05
C ARG A 159 -0.27 20.04 6.78
N ILE A 160 -1.05 19.10 6.27
CA ILE A 160 -1.98 19.37 5.17
C ILE A 160 -3.10 20.27 5.71
N SER A 161 -3.26 21.42 5.10
CA SER A 161 -4.32 22.36 5.46
C SER A 161 -5.70 21.76 5.16
N LEU A 162 -6.69 21.96 6.04
CA LEU A 162 -8.04 21.40 5.89
C LEU A 162 -8.72 21.75 4.56
N ASN A 163 -8.40 22.92 4.02
CA ASN A 163 -8.91 23.37 2.72
C ASN A 163 -8.23 22.69 1.52
N LEU A 164 -7.17 21.91 1.72
CA LEU A 164 -6.48 21.10 0.71
C LEU A 164 -6.62 19.60 0.94
N GLN A 165 -7.08 19.20 2.11
CA GLN A 165 -7.21 17.80 2.51
C GLN A 165 -8.37 17.14 1.77
N ALA A 166 -8.21 15.87 1.39
CA ALA A 166 -9.33 15.03 0.98
C ALA A 166 -10.24 14.72 2.18
N GLU A 167 -11.49 14.45 1.92
CA GLU A 167 -12.39 13.83 2.89
C GLU A 167 -12.07 12.34 3.07
N GLU A 168 -12.68 11.70 4.07
CA GLU A 168 -12.64 10.25 4.22
C GLU A 168 -13.27 9.59 2.99
N GLY A 169 -12.55 8.66 2.39
CA GLY A 169 -12.96 7.93 1.21
C GLY A 169 -13.33 6.48 1.48
N ARG A 170 -13.71 5.76 0.41
CA ARG A 170 -14.02 4.32 0.48
C ARG A 170 -13.39 3.57 -0.70
N ALA A 171 -12.92 2.34 -0.42
CA ALA A 171 -12.67 1.35 -1.46
C ALA A 171 -13.70 0.22 -1.33
N LEU A 172 -14.19 -0.27 -2.48
CA LEU A 172 -15.25 -1.26 -2.53
C LEU A 172 -14.84 -2.59 -1.88
N CYS A 173 -13.54 -2.98 -1.99
CA CYS A 173 -13.04 -4.26 -1.51
C CYS A 173 -11.53 -4.23 -1.24
N LEU A 174 -11.00 -5.34 -0.73
CA LEU A 174 -9.57 -5.62 -0.77
C LEU A 174 -9.16 -6.23 -2.10
N TRP A 175 -7.96 -5.91 -2.59
CA TRP A 175 -7.43 -6.44 -3.84
C TRP A 175 -7.32 -7.96 -3.80
N GLY A 176 -8.04 -8.64 -4.68
CA GLY A 176 -7.99 -10.09 -4.83
C GLY A 176 -8.78 -10.87 -3.79
N ASP A 177 -9.58 -10.24 -2.94
CA ASP A 177 -10.50 -10.95 -2.04
C ASP A 177 -11.55 -11.77 -2.81
N ALA A 178 -12.17 -12.73 -2.14
CA ALA A 178 -13.19 -13.60 -2.73
C ALA A 178 -14.55 -12.90 -2.96
N GLY A 179 -14.73 -11.65 -2.48
CA GLY A 179 -15.91 -10.84 -2.70
C GLY A 179 -15.91 -10.18 -4.08
N TRP A 180 -15.49 -8.91 -4.12
CA TRP A 180 -15.35 -8.13 -5.34
C TRP A 180 -13.91 -8.11 -5.88
N GLY A 181 -12.91 -8.40 -5.03
CA GLY A 181 -11.50 -8.24 -5.35
C GLY A 181 -11.00 -9.11 -6.49
N THR A 182 -11.53 -10.34 -6.62
CA THR A 182 -11.22 -11.23 -7.77
C THR A 182 -11.75 -10.67 -9.08
N LEU A 183 -12.94 -10.05 -9.08
CA LEU A 183 -13.54 -9.44 -10.27
C LEU A 183 -12.76 -8.16 -10.67
N VAL A 184 -12.36 -7.34 -9.69
CA VAL A 184 -11.48 -6.18 -9.92
C VAL A 184 -10.14 -6.61 -10.51
N LYS A 185 -9.51 -7.65 -9.94
CA LYS A 185 -8.24 -8.18 -10.42
C LYS A 185 -8.34 -8.69 -11.85
N ARG A 186 -9.39 -9.46 -12.17
CA ARG A 186 -9.65 -9.99 -13.52
C ARG A 186 -9.85 -8.84 -14.52
N GLY A 187 -10.71 -7.86 -14.20
CA GLY A 187 -10.96 -6.71 -15.06
C GLY A 187 -9.71 -5.91 -15.38
N LYS A 188 -8.81 -5.71 -14.38
CA LYS A 188 -7.55 -4.98 -14.58
C LYS A 188 -6.48 -5.76 -15.30
N GLN A 189 -6.33 -7.06 -15.05
CA GLN A 189 -5.19 -7.86 -15.52
C GLN A 189 -5.49 -8.69 -16.78
N VAL A 190 -6.76 -9.01 -17.01
CA VAL A 190 -7.17 -9.94 -18.08
C VAL A 190 -8.09 -9.26 -19.08
N ASP A 191 -9.22 -8.72 -18.61
CA ASP A 191 -10.30 -8.29 -19.50
C ASP A 191 -10.05 -6.88 -20.07
N GLY A 192 -9.22 -6.04 -19.44
CA GLY A 192 -9.02 -4.62 -19.80
C GLY A 192 -10.30 -3.77 -19.66
N HIS A 193 -11.27 -4.27 -18.91
CA HIS A 193 -12.57 -3.66 -18.67
C HIS A 193 -13.12 -4.10 -17.31
N PHE A 194 -13.72 -3.19 -16.55
CA PHE A 194 -14.38 -3.52 -15.30
C PHE A 194 -15.85 -3.86 -15.53
N ASP A 195 -16.28 -5.01 -15.00
CA ASP A 195 -17.65 -5.52 -15.10
C ASP A 195 -18.67 -4.51 -14.56
N ASP A 196 -19.87 -4.47 -15.16
CA ASP A 196 -20.98 -3.60 -14.75
C ASP A 196 -21.44 -3.88 -13.30
N ALA A 197 -21.26 -5.12 -12.81
CA ALA A 197 -21.54 -5.45 -11.42
C ALA A 197 -20.68 -4.63 -10.44
N LEU A 198 -19.44 -4.26 -10.81
CA LEU A 198 -18.59 -3.38 -10.00
C LEU A 198 -19.12 -1.95 -10.00
N VAL A 199 -19.61 -1.45 -11.12
CA VAL A 199 -20.24 -0.11 -11.19
C VAL A 199 -21.48 -0.06 -10.32
N GLN A 200 -22.32 -1.10 -10.38
CA GLN A 200 -23.51 -1.20 -9.52
C GLN A 200 -23.13 -1.28 -8.04
N ALA A 201 -22.15 -2.10 -7.69
CA ALA A 201 -21.66 -2.22 -6.30
C ALA A 201 -21.07 -0.90 -5.76
N MET A 202 -20.35 -0.14 -6.60
CA MET A 202 -19.87 1.21 -6.28
C MET A 202 -21.01 2.19 -6.07
N THR A 203 -22.05 2.10 -6.90
CA THR A 203 -23.25 2.94 -6.77
C THR A 203 -23.96 2.66 -5.44
N ASP A 204 -24.13 1.38 -5.08
CA ASP A 204 -24.73 0.98 -3.81
C ASP A 204 -23.88 1.40 -2.62
N LEU A 205 -22.54 1.28 -2.74
CA LEU A 205 -21.61 1.80 -1.75
C LEU A 205 -21.85 3.30 -1.49
N ILE A 206 -21.88 4.11 -2.54
CA ILE A 206 -22.01 5.57 -2.44
C ILE A 206 -23.39 6.00 -1.95
N ARG A 207 -24.47 5.41 -2.51
CA ARG A 207 -25.84 5.84 -2.21
C ARG A 207 -26.43 5.29 -0.92
N VAL A 208 -26.02 4.08 -0.53
CA VAL A 208 -26.69 3.33 0.55
C VAL A 208 -25.81 3.19 1.77
N ARG A 209 -24.55 2.76 1.59
CA ARG A 209 -23.68 2.40 2.72
C ARG A 209 -22.84 3.55 3.26
N TRP A 210 -22.19 4.31 2.38
CA TRP A 210 -21.29 5.39 2.75
C TRP A 210 -21.98 6.75 2.90
N GLN A 211 -22.80 7.16 1.91
CA GLN A 211 -23.55 8.40 1.89
C GLN A 211 -22.69 9.64 2.22
N PRO A 212 -21.69 9.97 1.39
CA PRO A 212 -20.78 11.08 1.66
C PRO A 212 -21.54 12.42 1.80
N THR A 213 -21.16 13.19 2.82
CA THR A 213 -21.81 14.47 3.16
C THR A 213 -20.77 15.59 3.14
N PRO A 214 -20.96 16.67 2.35
CA PRO A 214 -22.10 16.92 1.45
C PRO A 214 -22.12 15.98 0.24
N THR A 215 -23.31 15.70 -0.29
CA THR A 215 -23.49 14.80 -1.44
C THR A 215 -22.69 15.28 -2.65
N PRO A 216 -21.87 14.43 -3.28
CA PRO A 216 -21.12 14.76 -4.48
C PRO A 216 -22.03 15.18 -5.64
N THR A 217 -21.63 16.23 -6.33
CA THR A 217 -22.37 16.82 -7.45
C THR A 217 -21.74 16.57 -8.80
N TRP A 218 -20.52 16.05 -8.83
CA TRP A 218 -19.80 15.69 -10.04
C TRP A 218 -18.72 14.64 -9.75
N ILE A 219 -18.20 14.03 -10.81
CA ILE A 219 -17.16 12.99 -10.74
C ILE A 219 -15.98 13.39 -11.60
N THR A 220 -14.79 13.10 -11.13
CA THR A 220 -13.55 13.05 -11.91
C THR A 220 -12.77 11.77 -11.60
N CYS A 221 -11.74 11.48 -12.36
CA CYS A 221 -10.94 10.29 -12.14
C CYS A 221 -9.45 10.58 -12.12
N VAL A 222 -8.70 9.67 -11.50
CA VAL A 222 -7.23 9.63 -11.58
C VAL A 222 -6.81 9.20 -12.98
N PRO A 223 -6.00 10.01 -13.71
CA PRO A 223 -5.51 9.61 -15.03
C PRO A 223 -4.45 8.51 -14.91
N SER A 224 -4.77 7.29 -15.35
CA SER A 224 -3.85 6.16 -15.38
C SER A 224 -2.79 6.33 -16.48
N GLY A 225 -1.53 6.03 -16.15
CA GLY A 225 -0.44 6.03 -17.14
C GLY A 225 -0.37 4.74 -17.97
N ASN A 226 -0.75 3.61 -17.38
CA ASN A 226 -0.63 2.29 -18.01
C ASN A 226 -1.94 1.86 -18.71
N HIS A 227 -3.08 2.28 -18.19
CA HIS A 227 -4.42 1.91 -18.70
C HIS A 227 -5.30 3.15 -18.77
N PRO A 228 -5.04 4.09 -19.70
CA PRO A 228 -5.67 5.42 -19.69
C PRO A 228 -7.20 5.40 -19.86
N GLY A 229 -7.75 4.35 -20.50
CA GLY A 229 -9.19 4.19 -20.69
C GLY A 229 -9.92 3.54 -19.51
N LEU A 230 -9.24 2.68 -18.74
CA LEU A 230 -9.87 1.76 -17.79
C LEU A 230 -10.56 2.49 -16.62
N VAL A 231 -9.84 3.40 -15.94
CA VAL A 231 -10.40 4.18 -14.83
C VAL A 231 -11.41 5.21 -15.33
N ARG A 232 -11.14 5.79 -16.50
CA ARG A 232 -12.05 6.75 -17.13
C ARG A 232 -13.40 6.12 -17.49
N ASP A 233 -13.39 4.91 -18.04
CA ASP A 233 -14.58 4.16 -18.40
C ASP A 233 -15.46 3.88 -17.17
N VAL A 234 -14.89 3.30 -16.11
CA VAL A 234 -15.65 3.01 -14.89
C VAL A 234 -16.18 4.28 -14.22
N ALA A 235 -15.40 5.38 -14.23
CA ALA A 235 -15.85 6.66 -13.69
C ALA A 235 -17.01 7.28 -14.50
N GLN A 236 -16.97 7.17 -15.83
CA GLN A 236 -18.08 7.61 -16.69
C GLN A 236 -19.35 6.80 -16.42
N ARG A 237 -19.27 5.46 -16.43
CA ARG A 237 -20.44 4.60 -16.15
C ARG A 237 -21.01 4.83 -14.74
N LEU A 238 -20.15 5.06 -13.77
CA LEU A 238 -20.55 5.42 -12.40
C LEU A 238 -21.31 6.77 -12.39
N ALA A 239 -20.82 7.77 -13.11
CA ALA A 239 -21.45 9.08 -13.24
C ALA A 239 -22.84 8.97 -13.88
N ASP A 240 -22.95 8.19 -14.95
CA ASP A 240 -24.23 7.95 -15.63
C ASP A 240 -25.25 7.27 -14.69
N THR A 241 -24.80 6.27 -13.92
CA THR A 241 -25.65 5.56 -12.94
C THR A 241 -26.05 6.46 -11.78
N LEU A 242 -25.14 7.31 -11.28
CA LEU A 242 -25.41 8.29 -10.23
C LEU A 242 -26.20 9.51 -10.73
N ARG A 243 -26.29 9.72 -12.05
CA ARG A 243 -26.91 10.87 -12.72
C ARG A 243 -26.28 12.21 -12.33
N ILE A 244 -24.95 12.23 -12.26
CA ILE A 244 -24.15 13.44 -12.05
C ILE A 244 -23.08 13.53 -13.13
N PRO A 245 -22.60 14.74 -13.50
CA PRO A 245 -21.65 14.90 -14.60
C PRO A 245 -20.28 14.25 -14.29
N PHE A 246 -19.72 13.56 -15.28
CA PHE A 246 -18.32 13.17 -15.30
C PHE A 246 -17.49 14.23 -16.03
N VAL A 247 -16.47 14.77 -15.37
CA VAL A 247 -15.61 15.81 -15.93
C VAL A 247 -14.14 15.44 -15.71
N PRO A 248 -13.42 15.02 -16.74
CA PRO A 248 -12.02 14.58 -16.64
C PRO A 248 -11.06 15.78 -16.57
N VAL A 249 -11.17 16.61 -15.51
CA VAL A 249 -10.36 17.82 -15.31
C VAL A 249 -8.92 17.53 -14.90
N VAL A 250 -8.63 16.32 -14.41
CA VAL A 250 -7.27 15.96 -13.99
C VAL A 250 -6.50 15.41 -15.20
N ARG A 251 -5.35 16.03 -15.50
CA ARG A 251 -4.44 15.55 -16.54
C ARG A 251 -3.09 15.17 -15.97
N ARG A 252 -2.52 14.09 -16.49
CA ARG A 252 -1.13 13.74 -16.24
C ARG A 252 -0.24 14.46 -17.24
N VAL A 253 0.69 15.29 -16.75
CA VAL A 253 1.60 16.11 -17.57
C VAL A 253 3.04 15.62 -17.53
N ARG A 254 3.38 14.69 -16.64
CA ARG A 254 4.69 14.09 -16.53
C ARG A 254 4.58 12.57 -16.32
N ALA A 255 5.42 11.82 -17.01
CA ALA A 255 5.58 10.39 -16.75
C ALA A 255 6.13 10.16 -15.33
N THR A 256 5.65 9.13 -14.66
CA THR A 256 6.11 8.72 -13.32
C THR A 256 6.50 7.25 -13.35
N ALA A 257 7.46 6.88 -12.52
CA ALA A 257 7.74 5.47 -12.30
C ALA A 257 6.53 4.75 -11.64
N PRO A 258 6.39 3.43 -11.78
CA PRO A 258 5.34 2.70 -11.08
C PRO A 258 5.42 2.93 -9.56
N GLN A 259 4.31 3.34 -8.92
CA GLN A 259 4.30 3.65 -7.46
C GLN A 259 4.78 2.50 -6.59
N LYS A 260 4.52 1.25 -7.01
CA LYS A 260 5.00 0.03 -6.31
C LYS A 260 6.52 -0.07 -6.20
N THR A 261 7.29 0.68 -7.01
CA THR A 261 8.77 0.72 -6.93
C THR A 261 9.28 1.74 -5.90
N MET A 262 8.39 2.59 -5.37
CA MET A 262 8.71 3.56 -4.34
C MET A 262 8.51 2.95 -2.95
N GLN A 263 9.59 2.81 -2.19
CA GLN A 263 9.63 2.04 -0.96
C GLN A 263 9.18 2.81 0.29
N ASN A 264 9.05 4.13 0.21
CA ASN A 264 8.61 4.98 1.33
C ASN A 264 7.76 6.16 0.86
N SER A 265 7.06 6.78 1.81
CA SER A 265 6.14 7.90 1.56
C SER A 265 6.79 9.10 0.89
N ALA A 266 8.05 9.42 1.23
CA ALA A 266 8.76 10.55 0.63
C ALA A 266 9.03 10.30 -0.86
N GLN A 267 9.47 9.10 -1.21
CA GLN A 267 9.71 8.73 -2.62
C GLN A 267 8.42 8.60 -3.41
N GLN A 268 7.34 8.06 -2.79
CA GLN A 268 6.03 7.97 -3.42
C GLN A 268 5.45 9.35 -3.77
N ALA A 269 5.53 10.30 -2.84
CA ALA A 269 5.08 11.68 -3.08
C ALA A 269 5.98 12.42 -4.09
N ARG A 270 7.31 12.24 -4.00
CA ARG A 270 8.26 12.83 -4.96
C ARG A 270 8.00 12.34 -6.38
N ASN A 271 7.74 11.05 -6.54
CA ASN A 271 7.41 10.45 -7.84
C ASN A 271 6.19 11.12 -8.48
N LEU A 272 5.23 11.59 -7.68
CA LEU A 272 4.01 12.25 -8.13
C LEU A 272 4.11 13.78 -8.18
N ALA A 273 5.17 14.39 -7.60
CA ALA A 273 5.33 15.84 -7.56
C ALA A 273 5.32 16.44 -8.97
N GLY A 274 4.40 17.38 -9.23
CA GLY A 274 4.24 18.01 -10.54
C GLY A 274 3.79 17.08 -11.67
N ALA A 275 3.31 15.87 -11.36
CA ALA A 275 2.86 14.91 -12.36
C ALA A 275 1.43 15.18 -12.85
N PHE A 276 0.65 15.93 -12.10
CA PHE A 276 -0.75 16.21 -12.40
C PHE A 276 -1.02 17.72 -12.45
N VAL A 277 -1.96 18.08 -13.29
CA VAL A 277 -2.56 19.42 -13.35
C VAL A 277 -4.08 19.28 -13.39
N VAL A 278 -4.76 20.33 -12.95
CA VAL A 278 -6.23 20.41 -12.97
C VAL A 278 -6.62 21.51 -13.94
N ASP A 279 -7.42 21.15 -14.95
CA ASP A 279 -7.95 22.10 -15.90
C ASP A 279 -9.20 22.79 -15.29
N PRO A 280 -9.36 24.12 -15.46
CA PRO A 280 -10.50 24.84 -14.91
C PRO A 280 -11.84 24.31 -15.46
N TRP A 281 -12.86 24.21 -14.59
CA TRP A 281 -14.23 23.89 -14.96
C TRP A 281 -15.23 24.80 -14.24
N PRO A 282 -16.20 25.42 -14.92
CA PRO A 282 -17.06 26.46 -14.35
C PRO A 282 -17.91 26.01 -13.15
N ARG A 283 -18.23 24.69 -13.04
CA ARG A 283 -19.03 24.14 -11.93
C ARG A 283 -18.20 23.36 -10.90
N MET A 284 -16.91 23.64 -10.81
CA MET A 284 -15.97 22.88 -9.95
C MET A 284 -16.23 23.09 -8.44
N ALA A 285 -16.92 24.15 -8.02
CA ALA A 285 -17.12 24.49 -6.61
C ALA A 285 -17.92 23.47 -5.80
N GLY A 286 -18.66 22.55 -6.45
CA GLY A 286 -19.42 21.49 -5.76
C GLY A 286 -18.54 20.35 -5.24
N PRO A 287 -19.08 19.54 -4.30
CA PRO A 287 -18.40 18.34 -3.82
C PRO A 287 -18.17 17.33 -4.96
N VAL A 288 -17.01 16.65 -4.95
CA VAL A 288 -16.57 15.78 -6.04
C VAL A 288 -16.21 14.38 -5.56
N LEU A 289 -16.60 13.36 -6.34
CA LEU A 289 -16.03 12.01 -6.25
C LEU A 289 -14.76 11.94 -7.11
N LEU A 290 -13.65 11.57 -6.50
CA LEU A 290 -12.39 11.29 -7.18
C LEU A 290 -12.20 9.77 -7.28
N VAL A 291 -12.37 9.23 -8.49
CA VAL A 291 -12.40 7.79 -8.76
C VAL A 291 -11.02 7.28 -9.17
N ASP A 292 -10.61 6.14 -8.61
CA ASP A 292 -9.46 5.36 -9.06
C ASP A 292 -9.81 3.86 -9.06
N ASP A 293 -9.00 3.04 -9.72
CA ASP A 293 -9.19 1.59 -9.68
C ASP A 293 -8.57 0.95 -8.42
N MET A 294 -7.46 1.51 -7.95
CA MET A 294 -6.73 0.95 -6.79
C MET A 294 -6.15 2.02 -5.90
N VAL A 295 -6.23 1.79 -4.60
CA VAL A 295 -5.53 2.60 -3.59
C VAL A 295 -4.55 1.74 -2.81
N ASP A 296 -3.31 2.24 -2.67
CA ASP A 296 -2.24 1.67 -1.84
C ASP A 296 -1.79 2.74 -0.82
N SER A 297 -0.82 3.54 -1.14
CA SER A 297 -0.24 4.55 -0.25
C SER A 297 -1.06 5.84 -0.10
N GLN A 298 -2.16 5.99 -0.83
CA GLN A 298 -3.06 7.16 -0.85
C GLN A 298 -2.44 8.46 -1.40
N TRP A 299 -1.13 8.48 -1.75
CA TRP A 299 -0.47 9.71 -2.20
C TRP A 299 -1.06 10.29 -3.49
N THR A 300 -1.53 9.42 -4.40
CA THR A 300 -2.21 9.87 -5.62
C THR A 300 -3.49 10.64 -5.29
N PHE A 301 -4.34 10.08 -4.43
CA PHE A 301 -5.56 10.75 -3.97
C PHE A 301 -5.26 12.05 -3.23
N THR A 302 -4.27 12.03 -2.33
CA THR A 302 -3.89 13.20 -1.52
C THR A 302 -3.44 14.37 -2.40
N ILE A 303 -2.55 14.12 -3.37
CA ILE A 303 -2.01 15.17 -4.25
C ILE A 303 -3.10 15.69 -5.19
N ILE A 304 -3.89 14.81 -5.81
CA ILE A 304 -4.94 15.24 -6.74
C ILE A 304 -6.06 15.97 -5.99
N ALA A 305 -6.44 15.51 -4.79
CA ALA A 305 -7.42 16.21 -3.97
C ALA A 305 -6.95 17.62 -3.62
N ALA A 306 -5.69 17.78 -3.22
CA ALA A 306 -5.13 19.09 -2.93
C ALA A 306 -5.10 20.02 -4.16
N LEU A 307 -4.80 19.47 -5.34
CA LEU A 307 -4.85 20.22 -6.61
C LEU A 307 -6.29 20.64 -6.97
N LEU A 308 -7.26 19.74 -6.83
CA LEU A 308 -8.68 20.05 -7.05
C LEU A 308 -9.17 21.14 -6.09
N ARG A 309 -8.85 21.00 -4.80
CA ARG A 309 -9.20 21.99 -3.77
C ARG A 309 -8.54 23.36 -4.03
N ALA A 310 -7.27 23.35 -4.40
CA ALA A 310 -6.55 24.59 -4.78
C ALA A 310 -7.12 25.25 -6.03
N ALA A 311 -7.68 24.46 -6.95
CA ALA A 311 -8.38 24.95 -8.15
C ALA A 311 -9.83 25.41 -7.87
N GLY A 312 -10.29 25.36 -6.61
CA GLY A 312 -11.62 25.84 -6.19
C GLY A 312 -12.71 24.79 -6.13
N SER A 313 -12.37 23.48 -6.11
CA SER A 313 -13.38 22.45 -5.88
C SER A 313 -13.94 22.50 -4.45
N GLY A 314 -15.16 22.01 -4.30
CA GLY A 314 -15.72 21.63 -3.00
C GLY A 314 -14.98 20.45 -2.37
N PRO A 315 -15.54 19.83 -1.31
CA PRO A 315 -14.98 18.63 -0.69
C PRO A 315 -14.68 17.54 -1.70
N VAL A 316 -13.53 16.86 -1.56
CA VAL A 316 -13.08 15.80 -2.47
C VAL A 316 -13.17 14.47 -1.75
N PHE A 317 -14.01 13.57 -2.25
CA PHE A 317 -14.26 12.26 -1.71
C PHE A 317 -13.56 11.18 -2.56
N PRO A 318 -12.44 10.61 -2.10
CA PRO A 318 -11.78 9.51 -2.79
C PRO A 318 -12.64 8.25 -2.81
N VAL A 319 -12.71 7.59 -3.97
CA VAL A 319 -13.36 6.29 -4.07
C VAL A 319 -12.58 5.39 -5.01
N ALA A 320 -12.34 4.13 -4.61
CA ALA A 320 -11.59 3.14 -5.37
C ALA A 320 -12.34 1.82 -5.48
N LEU A 321 -12.04 1.03 -6.53
CA LEU A 321 -12.55 -0.33 -6.63
C LEU A 321 -11.87 -1.24 -5.60
N ALA A 322 -10.56 -1.13 -5.41
CA ALA A 322 -9.87 -1.98 -4.44
C ALA A 322 -8.80 -1.25 -3.64
N GLN A 323 -8.61 -1.68 -2.39
CA GLN A 323 -7.48 -1.31 -1.55
C GLN A 323 -6.45 -2.43 -1.51
N VAL A 324 -5.17 -2.08 -1.65
CA VAL A 324 -4.05 -3.00 -1.44
C VAL A 324 -3.64 -2.94 0.03
N LEU A 325 -3.50 -4.10 0.66
CA LEU A 325 -2.87 -4.20 1.99
C LEU A 325 -1.35 -4.10 1.81
N SER A 326 -0.73 -3.03 2.31
CA SER A 326 0.72 -2.77 2.28
C SER A 326 1.42 -3.20 3.57
#